data_9369bf703ff7312b0064e9ea3e75c6e8
#
_entry.id   9369bf703ff7312b0064e9ea3e75c6e8
#
_cell.length_a   1.000
_cell.length_b   1.000
_cell.length_c   1.000
_cell.angle_alpha   90.00
_cell.angle_beta   90.00
_cell.angle_gamma   90.00
#
_symmetry.space_group_name_H-M   'P 1'
#
loop_
_entity.id
_entity.type
_entity.pdbx_description
1 polymer ?
#
loop_
_entity_poly.entity_id
_entity_poly.type
_entity_poly.pdbx_seq_one_letter_code
_entity_poly.pdbx_strand_id
1 'polypeptide(L)'
;MAPDVTLTRGRTPDSSVPDEVVRLFHRLNNQLGVILANAELLEHRLADETLRVRAEQVVTGTLEAINTAQQLRKEVWTAAPPKTPTV
;
A
#
# COMPACT_ATOMS: atom_id res chain seq x y z
N MET A 1 22.30 30.23 -2.95
CA MET A 1 22.07 29.87 -2.69
C MET A 1 21.55 28.98 -2.40
N ALA A 2 21.72 28.64 -2.60
CA ALA A 2 21.48 27.64 -2.42
C ALA A 2 20.46 27.32 -1.66
N PRO A 3 20.02 27.68 -1.41
CA PRO A 3 19.12 27.46 -0.66
C PRO A 3 18.26 26.51 -1.03
N ASP A 4 18.06 26.42 -1.84
CA ASP A 4 17.30 25.68 -2.15
C ASP A 4 17.34 24.47 -2.03
N VAL A 5 18.05 24.33 -2.24
CA VAL A 5 18.39 23.14 -2.09
C VAL A 5 17.78 22.71 -1.01
N THR A 6 17.80 23.33 -0.19
CA THR A 6 17.30 23.01 0.92
C THR A 6 16.03 22.57 0.82
N LEU A 7 15.31 23.08 0.17
CA LEU A 7 14.06 22.77 0.10
C LEU A 7 13.88 21.51 -0.31
N THR A 8 14.58 21.15 -1.16
CA THR A 8 14.39 19.98 -1.68
C THR A 8 14.50 19.12 -0.61
N ARG A 9 15.07 19.51 0.25
CA ARG A 9 15.30 18.74 1.20
C ARG A 9 14.24 18.34 1.90
N GLY A 10 13.31 18.78 1.75
CA GLY A 10 12.20 18.40 2.49
C GLY A 10 11.97 16.98 2.15
N ARG A 11 12.41 16.53 1.04
CA ARG A 11 12.15 15.28 0.69
C ARG A 11 13.02 14.31 1.26
N THR A 12 12.59 13.13 1.46
CA THR A 12 13.38 12.10 1.99
C THR A 12 14.42 11.72 1.00
N PRO A 13 15.49 11.31 1.46
CA PRO A 13 16.60 10.97 0.63
C PRO A 13 16.37 9.96 -0.46
N ASP A 14 15.56 9.01 -0.20
CA ASP A 14 15.34 8.01 -1.18
C ASP A 14 14.12 8.26 -1.96
N SER A 15 13.60 9.42 -1.91
CA SER A 15 12.40 9.62 -2.61
C SER A 15 12.57 9.95 -4.03
N SER A 16 13.03 9.05 -4.78
CA SER A 16 12.93 9.21 -6.21
C SER A 16 11.53 8.76 -6.56
N VAL A 17 10.80 8.20 -5.65
CA VAL A 17 9.41 7.85 -5.88
C VAL A 17 8.58 9.10 -5.64
N PRO A 18 7.72 9.48 -6.57
CA PRO A 18 6.92 10.69 -6.40
C PRO A 18 6.04 10.62 -5.16
N ASP A 19 5.87 11.76 -4.50
CA ASP A 19 5.04 11.84 -3.32
C ASP A 19 3.62 11.38 -3.60
N GLU A 20 3.16 11.64 -4.79
CA GLU A 20 1.81 11.22 -5.16
C GLU A 20 1.69 9.70 -5.12
N VAL A 21 2.71 9.00 -5.57
CA VAL A 21 2.70 7.54 -5.57
C VAL A 21 2.72 7.03 -4.14
N VAL A 22 3.50 7.66 -3.27
CA VAL A 22 3.55 7.27 -1.87
C VAL A 22 2.16 7.43 -1.25
N ARG A 23 1.51 8.54 -1.54
CA ARG A 23 0.20 8.81 -0.99
C ARG A 23 -0.82 7.80 -1.48
N LEU A 24 -0.74 7.43 -2.75
CA LEU A 24 -1.66 6.46 -3.31
C LEU A 24 -1.47 5.08 -2.70
N PHE A 25 -0.24 4.69 -2.41
CA PHE A 25 -0.01 3.41 -1.74
C PHE A 25 -0.59 3.42 -0.33
N HIS A 26 -0.45 4.52 0.39
CA HIS A 26 -1.05 4.61 1.73
C HIS A 26 -2.57 4.52 1.65
N ARG A 27 -3.14 5.17 0.66
CA ARG A 27 -4.56 5.14 0.50
C ARG A 27 -5.04 3.75 0.14
N LEU A 28 -4.34 3.10 -0.77
CA LEU A 28 -4.68 1.74 -1.18
C LEU A 28 -4.64 0.80 0.01
N ASN A 29 -3.58 0.88 0.81
CA ASN A 29 -3.46 0.03 1.98
C ASN A 29 -4.59 0.28 2.97
N ASN A 30 -4.98 1.53 3.16
CA ASN A 30 -6.07 1.83 4.06
C ASN A 30 -7.39 1.27 3.52
N GLN A 31 -7.60 1.39 2.23
CA GLN A 31 -8.83 0.87 1.64
C GLN A 31 -8.89 -0.64 1.73
N LEU A 32 -7.78 -1.30 1.47
CA LEU A 32 -7.74 -2.76 1.58
C LEU A 32 -7.97 -3.18 3.03
N GLY A 33 -7.43 -2.43 3.97
CA GLY A 33 -7.64 -2.73 5.38
C GLY A 33 -9.10 -2.62 5.79
N VAL A 34 -9.80 -1.64 5.25
CA VAL A 34 -11.22 -1.48 5.54
C VAL A 34 -12.02 -2.65 4.95
N ILE A 35 -11.69 -3.04 3.74
CA ILE A 35 -12.36 -4.17 3.11
C ILE A 35 -12.13 -5.43 3.93
N LEU A 36 -10.89 -5.64 4.35
CA LEU A 36 -10.55 -6.83 5.13
C LEU A 36 -11.34 -6.86 6.44
N ALA A 37 -11.36 -5.74 7.15
CA ALA A 37 -12.06 -5.68 8.42
C ALA A 37 -13.54 -5.97 8.26
N ASN A 38 -14.14 -5.44 7.23
CA ASN A 38 -15.56 -5.67 7.00
C ASN A 38 -15.84 -7.10 6.59
N ALA A 39 -14.96 -7.67 5.78
CA ALA A 39 -15.13 -9.05 5.35
C ALA A 39 -15.01 -10.01 6.53
N GLU A 40 -14.07 -9.73 7.44
CA GLU A 40 -13.90 -10.54 8.63
C GLU A 40 -15.12 -10.47 9.54
N LEU A 41 -15.68 -9.27 9.67
CA LEU A 41 -16.88 -9.12 10.47
C LEU A 41 -18.03 -9.92 9.88
N LEU A 42 -18.17 -9.87 8.58
CA LEU A 42 -19.22 -10.63 7.92
C LEU A 42 -19.02 -12.12 8.11
N GLU A 43 -17.81 -12.56 7.97
CA GLU A 43 -17.50 -13.97 8.13
C GLU A 43 -17.92 -14.47 9.51
N HIS A 44 -17.66 -13.66 10.54
CA HIS A 44 -18.00 -14.07 11.90
C HIS A 44 -19.48 -13.97 12.20
N ARG A 45 -20.20 -13.16 11.46
CA ARG A 45 -21.61 -12.97 11.74
C ARG A 45 -22.58 -13.79 10.92
N LEU A 46 -22.08 -14.37 9.84
CA LEU A 46 -22.98 -15.10 8.97
C LEU A 46 -23.21 -16.52 9.49
N ALA A 47 -24.47 -16.88 9.59
CA ALA A 47 -24.81 -18.21 10.01
C ALA A 47 -24.97 -19.12 8.80
N ASP A 48 -25.27 -18.55 7.66
CA ASP A 48 -25.44 -19.33 6.45
C ASP A 48 -24.08 -19.76 5.93
N GLU A 49 -23.89 -21.05 5.80
CA GLU A 49 -22.58 -21.59 5.40
C GLU A 49 -22.15 -21.14 4.03
N THR A 50 -23.06 -21.05 3.08
CA THR A 50 -22.72 -20.62 1.74
C THR A 50 -22.23 -19.19 1.73
N LEU A 51 -22.91 -18.32 2.49
CA LEU A 51 -22.52 -16.93 2.57
C LEU A 51 -21.23 -16.77 3.35
N ARG A 52 -21.03 -17.61 4.35
CA ARG A 52 -19.80 -17.54 5.12
C ARG A 52 -18.61 -17.93 4.28
N VAL A 53 -18.75 -18.91 3.40
CA VAL A 53 -17.69 -19.29 2.51
C VAL A 53 -17.36 -18.14 1.55
N ARG A 54 -18.38 -17.42 1.10
CA ARG A 54 -18.13 -16.28 0.24
C ARG A 54 -17.38 -15.19 0.96
N ALA A 55 -17.76 -14.93 2.23
CA ALA A 55 -17.05 -13.94 3.02
C ALA A 55 -15.60 -14.36 3.23
N GLU A 56 -15.36 -15.64 3.41
CA GLU A 56 -14.04 -16.16 3.59
C GLU A 56 -13.20 -15.94 2.33
N GLN A 57 -13.81 -16.10 1.17
CA GLN A 57 -13.13 -15.85 -0.09
C GLN A 57 -12.75 -14.38 -0.25
N VAL A 58 -13.60 -13.48 0.25
CA VAL A 58 -13.29 -12.07 0.21
C VAL A 58 -12.11 -11.77 1.14
N VAL A 59 -12.08 -12.38 2.30
CA VAL A 59 -10.96 -12.22 3.22
C VAL A 59 -9.66 -12.69 2.57
N THR A 60 -9.69 -13.88 1.99
CA THR A 60 -8.50 -14.43 1.35
C THR A 60 -8.04 -13.55 0.20
N GLY A 61 -8.99 -13.14 -0.65
CA GLY A 61 -8.64 -12.31 -1.80
C GLY A 61 -8.08 -10.95 -1.37
N THR A 62 -8.61 -10.40 -0.28
CA THR A 62 -8.14 -9.13 0.22
C THR A 62 -6.72 -9.26 0.78
N LEU A 63 -6.45 -10.34 1.50
CA LEU A 63 -5.11 -10.56 2.02
C LEU A 63 -4.11 -10.73 0.88
N GLU A 64 -4.51 -11.41 -0.17
CA GLU A 64 -3.66 -11.56 -1.34
C GLU A 64 -3.44 -10.21 -2.02
N ALA A 65 -4.47 -9.40 -2.09
CA ALA A 65 -4.35 -8.07 -2.70
C ALA A 65 -3.40 -7.19 -1.89
N ILE A 66 -3.48 -7.26 -0.57
CA ILE A 66 -2.58 -6.52 0.29
C ILE A 66 -1.14 -6.95 0.02
N ASN A 67 -0.93 -8.25 -0.08
CA ASN A 67 0.40 -8.77 -0.33
C ASN A 67 0.92 -8.31 -1.69
N THR A 68 0.07 -8.36 -2.70
CA THR A 68 0.45 -7.91 -4.03
C THR A 68 0.77 -6.41 -4.04
N ALA A 69 -0.02 -5.63 -3.33
CA ALA A 69 0.23 -4.19 -3.25
C ALA A 69 1.58 -3.92 -2.58
N GLN A 70 1.92 -4.71 -1.56
CA GLN A 70 3.20 -4.55 -0.91
C GLN A 70 4.36 -4.95 -1.80
N GLN A 71 4.17 -5.99 -2.60
CA GLN A 71 5.17 -6.39 -3.55
C GLN A 71 5.35 -5.31 -4.62
N LEU A 72 4.27 -4.77 -5.11
CA LEU A 72 4.33 -3.72 -6.10
C LEU A 72 5.06 -2.50 -5.54
N ARG A 73 4.74 -2.15 -4.29
CA ARG A 73 5.40 -1.04 -3.66
C ARG A 73 6.90 -1.28 -3.58
N LYS A 74 7.29 -2.48 -3.23
CA LYS A 74 8.68 -2.83 -3.12
C LYS A 74 9.37 -2.72 -4.47
N GLU A 75 8.72 -3.19 -5.52
CA GLU A 75 9.29 -3.12 -6.86
C GLU A 75 9.44 -1.66 -7.31
N VAL A 76 8.46 -0.84 -7.04
CA VAL A 76 8.52 0.56 -7.41
C VAL A 76 9.66 1.27 -6.69
N TRP A 77 9.78 1.04 -5.38
CA TRP A 77 10.83 1.69 -4.62
C TRP A 77 12.21 1.17 -4.99
N THR A 78 12.31 -0.10 -5.32
CA THR A 78 13.57 -0.70 -5.68
C THR A 78 14.01 -0.26 -7.07
N ALA A 79 13.07 -0.11 -7.97
CA ALA A 79 13.38 0.26 -9.33
C ALA A 79 13.62 1.76 -9.49
N ALA A 80 13.21 2.55 -8.52
CA ALA A 80 13.40 3.99 -8.62
C ALA A 80 14.87 4.32 -8.53
N PRO A 81 15.35 5.25 -9.32
CA PRO A 81 16.75 5.60 -9.28
C PRO A 81 17.11 6.28 -7.97
N PRO A 82 18.30 6.10 -7.55
CA PRO A 82 18.75 6.70 -6.31
C PRO A 82 18.63 8.20 -6.42
N LYS A 83 18.17 8.81 -5.36
CA LYS A 83 18.04 10.17 -5.36
C LYS A 83 19.32 10.85 -5.42
N THR A 84 20.30 10.46 -4.79
CA THR A 84 21.51 11.14 -4.82
C THR A 84 22.45 10.32 -5.54
N PRO A 85 23.11 10.87 -6.35
CA PRO A 85 24.03 10.17 -7.16
C PRO A 85 25.13 9.93 -6.23
N THR A 86 25.62 9.07 -6.18
CA THR A 86 26.62 8.73 -5.44
C THR A 86 27.74 9.31 -5.77
N VAL A 87 28.08 9.79 -6.01
CA VAL A 87 29.22 10.38 -6.29
C VAL A 87 30.10 9.85 -5.90
#